data_5baeef25c485edac5336b04bffc684ff
#
_entry.id   5baeef25c485edac5336b04bffc684ff
#
_cell.length_a   1.000
_cell.length_b   1.000
_cell.length_c   1.000
_cell.angle_alpha   90.00
_cell.angle_beta   90.00
_cell.angle_gamma   90.00
#
_symmetry.space_group_name_H-M   'P 1'
#
loop_
_entity.id
_entity.type
_entity.pdbx_description
1 polymer ?
#
loop_
_entity_poly.entity_id
_entity_poly.type
_entity_poly.pdbx_seq_one_letter_code
_entity_poly.pdbx_strand_id
1 'polypeptide(L)'
;LIQVVEIICHQGRRAVILVPEVYQAEALGEHLRISGKDRVEVYHGHLSSMVRSARWERIRQGEVQVVVGTRSALFLPISNVGLIWINHEDDPSYKDEHLPYYHGREVARMRGECEQALVVYGSTCPSLEMYGKFRRQVRKVLERPWHEGHQVEIINLRSLPYGTIVS
;
A
#
# COMPACT_ATOMS: atom_id res chain seq x y z
N LEU A 1 -0.85 -10.63 -3.37
CA LEU A 1 -0.91 -10.07 -2.02
C LEU A 1 -1.05 -11.17 -0.95
N ILE A 2 -2.12 -11.97 -0.95
CA ILE A 2 -2.42 -12.97 0.11
C ILE A 2 -1.25 -13.91 0.34
N GLN A 3 -0.70 -14.52 -0.70
CA GLN A 3 0.45 -15.42 -0.61
C GLN A 3 1.69 -14.76 0.03
N VAL A 4 1.97 -13.51 -0.32
CA VAL A 4 3.10 -12.78 0.27
C VAL A 4 2.86 -12.51 1.76
N VAL A 5 1.64 -12.11 2.13
CA VAL A 5 1.25 -11.93 3.53
C VAL A 5 1.40 -13.23 4.31
N GLU A 6 1.00 -14.36 3.74
CA GLU A 6 1.16 -15.69 4.35
C GLU A 6 2.60 -16.03 4.65
N ILE A 7 3.47 -15.89 3.66
CA ILE A 7 4.90 -16.15 3.83
C ILE A 7 5.48 -15.31 4.96
N ILE A 8 5.16 -14.02 5.02
CA ILE A 8 5.64 -13.09 6.04
C ILE A 8 5.11 -13.49 7.44
N CYS A 9 3.82 -13.83 7.55
CA CYS A 9 3.23 -14.27 8.81
C CYS A 9 3.81 -15.61 9.29
N HIS A 10 4.08 -16.54 8.39
CA HIS A 10 4.75 -17.80 8.73
C HIS A 10 6.19 -17.62 9.23
N GLN A 11 6.87 -16.57 8.82
CA GLN A 11 8.17 -16.17 9.33
C GLN A 11 8.11 -15.49 10.71
N GLY A 12 6.92 -15.39 11.33
CA GLY A 12 6.70 -14.70 12.59
C GLY A 12 6.76 -13.17 12.48
N ARG A 13 6.76 -12.64 11.26
CA ARG A 13 6.76 -11.19 11.00
C ARG A 13 5.34 -10.70 10.72
N ARG A 14 5.14 -9.38 10.71
CA ARG A 14 3.85 -8.73 10.57
C ARG A 14 3.76 -7.97 9.25
N ALA A 15 2.53 -7.74 8.78
CA ALA A 15 2.27 -7.03 7.54
C ALA A 15 1.43 -5.77 7.79
N VAL A 16 1.79 -4.69 7.09
CA VAL A 16 1.00 -3.46 6.98
C VAL A 16 0.56 -3.32 5.52
N ILE A 17 -0.73 -3.22 5.30
CA ILE A 17 -1.31 -3.07 3.96
C ILE A 17 -2.04 -1.74 3.91
N LEU A 18 -1.63 -0.89 2.98
CA LEU A 18 -2.22 0.42 2.78
C LEU A 18 -3.10 0.42 1.53
N VAL A 19 -4.25 1.01 1.68
CA VAL A 19 -5.19 1.28 0.59
C VAL A 19 -5.63 2.74 0.65
N PRO A 20 -5.99 3.34 -0.49
CA PRO A 20 -6.40 4.75 -0.53
C PRO A 20 -7.63 5.05 0.31
N GLU A 21 -8.64 4.21 0.18
CA GLU A 21 -9.97 4.48 0.66
C GLU A 21 -10.39 3.57 1.83
N VAL A 22 -11.21 4.13 2.73
CA VAL A 22 -11.71 3.42 3.92
C VAL A 22 -12.50 2.17 3.55
N TYR A 23 -13.38 2.24 2.55
CA TYR A 23 -14.17 1.10 2.13
C TYR A 23 -13.31 -0.06 1.60
N GLN A 24 -12.18 0.27 0.94
CA GLN A 24 -11.22 -0.75 0.49
C GLN A 24 -10.51 -1.42 1.68
N ALA A 25 -10.21 -0.64 2.72
CA ALA A 25 -9.60 -1.18 3.93
C ALA A 25 -10.54 -2.17 4.64
N GLU A 26 -11.81 -1.82 4.77
CA GLU A 26 -12.82 -2.70 5.38
C GLU A 26 -13.05 -3.96 4.54
N ALA A 27 -13.24 -3.82 3.23
CA ALA A 27 -13.45 -4.95 2.33
C ALA A 27 -12.24 -5.91 2.31
N LEU A 28 -11.03 -5.39 2.23
CA LEU A 28 -9.82 -6.20 2.24
C LEU A 28 -9.60 -6.87 3.60
N GLY A 29 -9.85 -6.14 4.69
CA GLY A 29 -9.76 -6.69 6.04
C GLY A 29 -10.72 -7.86 6.25
N GLU A 30 -11.96 -7.73 5.79
CA GLU A 30 -12.95 -8.79 5.86
C GLU A 30 -12.55 -10.00 4.99
N HIS A 31 -12.09 -9.75 3.76
CA HIS A 31 -11.62 -10.81 2.88
C HIS A 31 -10.46 -11.62 3.49
N LEU A 32 -9.52 -10.94 4.14
CA LEU A 32 -8.41 -11.61 4.83
C LEU A 32 -8.89 -12.45 6.02
N ARG A 33 -9.88 -11.98 6.79
CA ARG A 33 -10.48 -12.76 7.90
C ARG A 33 -11.18 -14.01 7.39
N ILE A 34 -12.01 -13.91 6.36
CA ILE A 34 -12.68 -15.03 5.72
C ILE A 34 -11.66 -16.06 5.20
N SER A 35 -10.51 -15.62 4.75
CA SER A 35 -9.40 -16.49 4.32
C SER A 35 -8.63 -17.13 5.48
N GLY A 36 -9.18 -17.15 6.70
CA GLY A 36 -8.61 -17.83 7.86
C GLY A 36 -7.52 -17.06 8.61
N LYS A 37 -7.50 -15.72 8.45
CA LYS A 37 -6.58 -14.86 9.19
C LYS A 37 -7.32 -14.13 10.32
N ASP A 38 -7.33 -14.75 11.49
CA ASP A 38 -8.08 -14.21 12.66
C ASP A 38 -7.41 -12.97 13.29
N ARG A 39 -6.11 -12.73 12.99
CA ARG A 39 -5.32 -11.65 13.61
C ARG A 39 -5.15 -10.45 12.68
N VAL A 40 -6.25 -10.03 12.04
CA VAL A 40 -6.33 -8.87 11.13
C VAL A 40 -7.06 -7.73 11.81
N GLU A 41 -6.45 -6.55 11.82
CA GLU A 41 -7.09 -5.30 12.21
C GLU A 41 -7.19 -4.31 11.05
N VAL A 42 -8.33 -3.63 10.98
CA VAL A 42 -8.51 -2.50 10.05
C VAL A 42 -8.34 -1.20 10.82
N TYR A 43 -7.55 -0.26 10.29
CA TYR A 43 -7.27 1.02 10.96
C TYR A 43 -7.33 2.20 10.00
N HIS A 44 -8.21 3.17 10.31
CA HIS A 44 -8.38 4.40 9.52
C HIS A 44 -8.94 5.54 10.38
N GLY A 45 -8.89 6.76 9.85
CA GLY A 45 -9.28 7.96 10.58
C GLY A 45 -10.78 8.09 10.92
N HIS A 46 -11.67 7.38 10.21
CA HIS A 46 -13.13 7.42 10.45
C HIS A 46 -13.58 6.53 11.62
N LEU A 47 -12.70 5.77 12.23
CA LEU A 47 -13.03 5.03 13.45
C LEU A 47 -13.31 6.00 14.60
N SER A 48 -14.27 5.66 15.45
CA SER A 48 -14.48 6.40 16.69
C SER A 48 -13.21 6.38 17.57
N SER A 49 -13.03 7.38 18.40
CA SER A 49 -11.84 7.48 19.27
C SER A 49 -11.67 6.25 20.16
N MET A 50 -12.78 5.71 20.69
CA MET A 50 -12.78 4.50 21.52
C MET A 50 -12.28 3.28 20.73
N VAL A 51 -12.85 3.02 19.56
CA VAL A 51 -12.46 1.88 18.71
C VAL A 51 -11.01 2.03 18.23
N ARG A 52 -10.61 3.24 17.86
CA ARG A 52 -9.24 3.53 17.43
C ARG A 52 -8.23 3.26 18.55
N SER A 53 -8.51 3.69 19.79
CA SER A 53 -7.66 3.44 20.93
C SER A 53 -7.57 1.95 21.28
N ALA A 54 -8.69 1.23 21.23
CA ALA A 54 -8.71 -0.21 21.47
C ALA A 54 -7.90 -0.99 20.43
N ARG A 55 -8.08 -0.67 19.14
CA ARG A 55 -7.30 -1.29 18.05
C ARG A 55 -5.80 -0.95 18.15
N TRP A 56 -5.47 0.30 18.49
CA TRP A 56 -4.10 0.74 18.67
C TRP A 56 -3.41 -0.06 19.81
N GLU A 57 -4.10 -0.27 20.92
CA GLU A 57 -3.57 -1.04 22.05
C GLU A 57 -3.34 -2.51 21.68
N ARG A 58 -4.29 -3.16 21.01
CA ARG A 58 -4.12 -4.54 20.53
C ARG A 58 -2.94 -4.70 19.57
N ILE A 59 -2.74 -3.71 18.68
CA ILE A 59 -1.60 -3.67 17.78
C ILE A 59 -0.31 -3.55 18.58
N ARG A 60 -0.26 -2.64 19.56
CA ARG A 60 0.89 -2.42 20.43
C ARG A 60 1.26 -3.67 21.24
N GLN A 61 0.26 -4.38 21.75
CA GLN A 61 0.44 -5.63 22.52
C GLN A 61 0.87 -6.82 21.65
N GLY A 62 0.85 -6.64 20.32
CA GLY A 62 1.31 -7.69 19.41
C GLY A 62 0.29 -8.77 19.10
N GLU A 63 -0.98 -8.55 19.42
CA GLU A 63 -2.07 -9.48 19.13
C GLU A 63 -2.39 -9.57 17.64
N VAL A 64 -1.99 -8.55 16.88
CA VAL A 64 -2.32 -8.38 15.47
C VAL A 64 -1.14 -8.79 14.59
N GLN A 65 -1.39 -9.56 13.56
CA GLN A 65 -0.40 -9.96 12.56
C GLN A 65 -0.47 -9.13 11.27
N VAL A 66 -1.67 -8.71 10.89
CA VAL A 66 -1.89 -7.94 9.67
C VAL A 66 -2.72 -6.70 10.01
N VAL A 67 -2.21 -5.55 9.63
CA VAL A 67 -2.95 -4.30 9.68
C VAL A 67 -3.30 -3.88 8.26
N VAL A 68 -4.58 -3.65 8.01
CA VAL A 68 -5.07 -3.04 6.77
C VAL A 68 -5.57 -1.63 7.11
N GLY A 69 -5.17 -0.63 6.35
CA GLY A 69 -5.64 0.72 6.66
C GLY A 69 -5.28 1.75 5.60
N THR A 70 -5.67 2.98 5.90
CA THR A 70 -5.27 4.13 5.09
C THR A 70 -3.88 4.64 5.53
N ARG A 71 -3.40 5.73 4.97
CA ARG A 71 -2.05 6.27 5.25
C ARG A 71 -1.72 6.40 6.74
N SER A 72 -2.73 6.63 7.61
CA SER A 72 -2.52 6.74 9.07
C SER A 72 -2.02 5.44 9.72
N ALA A 73 -2.26 4.30 9.10
CA ALA A 73 -1.78 3.01 9.59
C ALA A 73 -0.24 2.88 9.55
N LEU A 74 0.44 3.73 8.79
CA LEU A 74 1.91 3.78 8.77
C LEU A 74 2.54 4.18 10.12
N PHE A 75 1.80 4.84 10.98
CA PHE A 75 2.30 5.34 12.27
C PHE A 75 1.91 4.46 13.45
N LEU A 76 1.29 3.31 13.19
CA LEU A 76 0.91 2.38 14.25
C LEU A 76 2.14 1.68 14.85
N PRO A 77 2.08 1.38 16.15
CA PRO A 77 3.18 0.74 16.89
C PRO A 77 3.21 -0.77 16.66
N ILE A 78 3.17 -1.17 15.40
CA ILE A 78 3.31 -2.57 15.02
C ILE A 78 4.79 -2.92 14.99
N SER A 79 5.21 -3.88 15.78
CA SER A 79 6.59 -4.34 15.87
C SER A 79 6.88 -5.47 14.88
N ASN A 80 8.14 -5.67 14.54
CA ASN A 80 8.62 -6.76 13.67
C ASN A 80 7.91 -6.80 12.32
N VAL A 81 7.76 -5.63 11.67
CA VAL A 81 7.14 -5.53 10.35
C VAL A 81 8.05 -6.20 9.30
N GLY A 82 7.49 -7.13 8.54
CA GLY A 82 8.18 -7.82 7.44
C GLY A 82 7.70 -7.37 6.06
N LEU A 83 6.51 -6.77 6.00
CA LEU A 83 5.90 -6.31 4.76
C LEU A 83 5.17 -4.99 4.97
N ILE A 84 5.42 -4.05 4.09
CA ILE A 84 4.59 -2.87 3.89
C ILE A 84 4.12 -2.89 2.44
N TRP A 85 2.82 -3.09 2.23
CA TRP A 85 2.21 -3.10 0.91
C TRP A 85 1.41 -1.83 0.70
N ILE A 86 1.70 -1.08 -0.33
CA ILE A 86 0.94 0.11 -0.73
C ILE A 86 0.20 -0.21 -2.02
N ASN A 87 -1.11 -0.26 -1.94
CA ASN A 87 -1.98 -0.47 -3.10
C ASN A 87 -2.34 0.87 -3.72
N HIS A 88 -2.35 0.96 -5.06
CA HIS A 88 -2.56 2.22 -5.80
C HIS A 88 -1.62 3.33 -5.30
N GLU A 89 -0.30 3.11 -5.42
CA GLU A 89 0.71 4.03 -4.90
C GLU A 89 0.65 5.43 -5.53
N ASP A 90 0.06 5.51 -6.71
CA ASP A 90 -0.20 6.73 -7.49
C ASP A 90 -1.34 7.58 -6.94
N ASP A 91 -2.17 7.04 -6.02
CA ASP A 91 -3.33 7.75 -5.48
C ASP A 91 -2.93 8.97 -4.65
N PRO A 92 -3.54 10.16 -4.91
CA PRO A 92 -3.21 11.40 -4.21
C PRO A 92 -3.54 11.37 -2.71
N SER A 93 -4.42 10.47 -2.23
CA SER A 93 -4.77 10.34 -0.81
C SER A 93 -3.58 9.97 0.08
N TYR A 94 -2.50 9.44 -0.50
CA TYR A 94 -1.26 9.18 0.24
C TYR A 94 -0.45 10.43 0.56
N LYS A 95 -0.76 11.57 -0.05
CA LYS A 95 -0.16 12.86 0.28
C LYS A 95 -0.96 13.52 1.41
N ASP A 96 -0.28 13.97 2.47
CA ASP A 96 -0.90 14.81 3.48
C ASP A 96 -0.70 16.29 3.14
N GLU A 97 -1.80 17.03 3.06
CA GLU A 97 -1.81 18.46 2.77
C GLU A 97 -1.77 19.33 4.06
N HIS A 98 -1.76 18.68 5.22
CA HIS A 98 -1.68 19.33 6.52
C HIS A 98 -0.29 19.14 7.15
N LEU A 99 0.08 20.01 8.05
CA LEU A 99 1.33 19.88 8.81
C LEU A 99 1.27 18.69 9.79
N PRO A 100 2.32 17.88 9.85
CA PRO A 100 3.52 17.87 9.02
C PRO A 100 3.23 17.29 7.62
N TYR A 101 3.64 17.99 6.58
CA TYR A 101 3.48 17.52 5.20
C TYR A 101 4.30 16.26 4.97
N TYR A 102 3.67 15.18 4.54
CA TYR A 102 4.37 13.94 4.20
C TYR A 102 3.67 13.21 3.06
N HIS A 103 4.39 12.29 2.46
CA HIS A 103 3.84 11.36 1.48
C HIS A 103 3.96 9.93 2.02
N GLY A 104 2.87 9.18 2.04
CA GLY A 104 2.84 7.81 2.57
C GLY A 104 3.89 6.89 1.97
N ARG A 105 4.22 7.04 0.68
CA ARG A 105 5.31 6.28 0.01
C ARG A 105 6.67 6.49 0.68
N GLU A 106 7.01 7.74 1.02
CA GLU A 106 8.31 8.04 1.64
C GLU A 106 8.35 7.53 3.08
N VAL A 107 7.27 7.69 3.83
CA VAL A 107 7.17 7.13 5.19
C VAL A 107 7.30 5.61 5.16
N ALA A 108 6.60 4.94 4.24
CA ALA A 108 6.70 3.49 4.08
C ALA A 108 8.11 3.04 3.71
N ARG A 109 8.79 3.77 2.80
CA ARG A 109 10.18 3.50 2.45
C ARG A 109 11.10 3.62 3.65
N MET A 110 11.03 4.75 4.38
CA MET A 110 11.85 4.99 5.57
C MET A 110 11.59 3.92 6.65
N ARG A 111 10.33 3.60 6.90
CA ARG A 111 9.95 2.56 7.86
C ARG A 111 10.47 1.19 7.42
N GLY A 112 10.33 0.86 6.13
CA GLY A 112 10.84 -0.38 5.56
C GLY A 112 12.36 -0.51 5.71
N GLU A 113 13.11 0.56 5.52
CA GLU A 113 14.56 0.58 5.73
C GLU A 113 14.92 0.39 7.20
N CYS A 114 14.25 1.10 8.12
CA CYS A 114 14.49 0.99 9.56
C CYS A 114 14.17 -0.41 10.12
N GLU A 115 13.08 -1.01 9.66
CA GLU A 115 12.60 -2.31 10.15
C GLU A 115 13.06 -3.49 9.30
N GLN A 116 13.84 -3.25 8.25
CA GLN A 116 14.26 -4.25 7.26
C GLN A 116 13.05 -5.02 6.70
N ALA A 117 11.99 -4.29 6.38
CA ALA A 117 10.78 -4.80 5.81
C ALA A 117 10.78 -4.72 4.28
N LEU A 118 10.15 -5.69 3.64
CA LEU A 118 9.85 -5.62 2.21
C LEU A 118 8.81 -4.53 1.97
N VAL A 119 9.12 -3.57 1.11
CA VAL A 119 8.15 -2.55 0.68
C VAL A 119 7.73 -2.83 -0.74
N VAL A 120 6.42 -3.02 -0.93
CA VAL A 120 5.81 -3.30 -2.23
C VAL A 120 4.87 -2.16 -2.61
N TYR A 121 5.06 -1.64 -3.79
CA TYR A 121 4.22 -0.61 -4.38
C TYR A 121 3.41 -1.23 -5.52
N GLY A 122 2.09 -1.27 -5.37
CA GLY A 122 1.15 -1.76 -6.37
C GLY A 122 0.45 -0.60 -7.06
N SER A 123 0.40 -0.62 -8.38
CA SER A 123 -0.36 0.33 -9.19
C SER A 123 -0.69 -0.27 -10.55
N THR A 124 -1.78 0.17 -11.13
CA THR A 124 -2.10 -0.09 -12.55
C THR A 124 -1.38 0.88 -13.48
N CYS A 125 -1.06 2.08 -12.96
CA CYS A 125 -0.34 3.12 -13.68
C CYS A 125 0.63 3.80 -12.69
N PRO A 126 1.90 3.34 -12.59
CA PRO A 126 2.84 3.88 -11.63
C PRO A 126 3.02 5.38 -11.78
N SER A 127 3.15 6.08 -10.65
CA SER A 127 3.45 7.50 -10.64
C SER A 127 4.79 7.80 -11.32
N LEU A 128 4.93 8.97 -11.93
CA LEU A 128 6.17 9.38 -12.61
C LEU A 128 7.38 9.36 -11.67
N GLU A 129 7.18 9.73 -10.41
CA GLU A 129 8.21 9.70 -9.37
C GLU A 129 8.71 8.28 -9.11
N MET A 130 7.79 7.33 -9.00
CA MET A 130 8.15 5.92 -8.76
C MET A 130 8.76 5.31 -10.00
N TYR A 131 8.21 5.56 -11.18
CA TYR A 131 8.78 5.11 -12.45
C TYR A 131 10.21 5.63 -12.64
N GLY A 132 10.46 6.92 -12.36
CA GLY A 132 11.79 7.50 -12.43
C GLY A 132 12.77 6.90 -11.43
N LYS A 133 12.33 6.58 -10.21
CA LYS A 133 13.15 5.90 -9.20
C LYS A 133 13.50 4.47 -9.61
N PHE A 134 12.54 3.72 -10.18
CA PHE A 134 12.76 2.34 -10.62
C PHE A 134 13.75 2.25 -11.79
N ARG A 135 13.70 3.16 -12.74
CA ARG A 135 14.65 3.18 -13.86
C ARG A 135 16.10 3.47 -13.44
N ARG A 136 16.29 4.21 -12.35
CA ARG A 136 17.62 4.61 -11.85
C ARG A 136 18.21 3.63 -10.84
N GLN A 137 17.37 2.87 -10.17
CA GLN A 137 17.78 1.90 -9.15
C GLN A 137 17.38 0.51 -9.63
N VAL A 138 18.29 -0.45 -9.54
CA VAL A 138 18.05 -1.86 -9.88
C VAL A 138 17.05 -2.45 -8.87
N ARG A 139 15.78 -2.12 -9.01
CA ARG A 139 14.67 -2.69 -8.22
C ARG A 139 13.87 -3.60 -9.14
N LYS A 140 13.41 -4.71 -8.58
CA LYS A 140 12.62 -5.68 -9.33
C LYS A 140 11.22 -5.11 -9.59
N VAL A 141 10.88 -4.91 -10.85
CA VAL A 141 9.52 -4.62 -11.29
C VAL A 141 8.87 -5.95 -11.67
N LEU A 142 7.72 -6.25 -11.09
CA LEU A 142 6.89 -7.38 -11.46
C LEU A 142 5.73 -6.83 -12.28
N GLU A 143 5.81 -7.03 -13.59
CA GLU A 143 4.73 -6.68 -14.50
C GLU A 143 3.77 -7.86 -14.62
N ARG A 144 2.48 -7.59 -14.59
CA ARG A 144 1.48 -8.59 -14.92
C ARG A 144 1.54 -8.79 -16.43
N PRO A 145 1.66 -10.02 -16.93
CA PRO A 145 1.58 -10.23 -18.39
C PRO A 145 0.24 -9.68 -18.88
N TRP A 146 0.29 -8.86 -19.92
CA TRP A 146 -0.90 -8.37 -20.59
C TRP A 146 -1.68 -9.56 -21.12
N HIS A 147 -2.98 -9.57 -20.90
CA HIS A 147 -3.83 -10.56 -21.54
C HIS A 147 -3.71 -10.37 -23.06
N GLU A 148 -3.48 -11.44 -23.78
CA GLU A 148 -3.48 -11.43 -25.24
C GLU A 148 -4.79 -10.81 -25.72
N GLY A 149 -4.70 -9.70 -26.48
CA GLY A 149 -5.86 -8.99 -27.02
C GLY A 149 -5.91 -7.49 -26.74
N HIS A 150 -5.10 -6.96 -25.85
CA HIS A 150 -5.00 -5.50 -25.66
C HIS A 150 -3.77 -4.96 -26.39
N GLN A 151 -4.00 -4.16 -27.44
CA GLN A 151 -2.93 -3.38 -28.07
C GLN A 151 -2.78 -2.07 -27.28
N VAL A 152 -1.58 -1.81 -26.78
CA VAL A 152 -1.23 -0.53 -26.16
C VAL A 152 -0.41 0.26 -27.14
N GLU A 153 -0.95 1.36 -27.62
CA GLU A 153 -0.24 2.31 -28.45
C GLU A 153 0.28 3.47 -27.56
N ILE A 154 1.60 3.65 -27.54
CA ILE A 154 2.20 4.81 -26.87
C ILE A 154 2.20 5.98 -27.85
N ILE A 155 1.26 6.89 -27.65
CA ILE A 155 1.14 8.08 -28.48
C ILE A 155 1.97 9.21 -27.88
N ASN A 156 2.94 9.71 -28.65
CA ASN A 156 3.67 10.91 -28.29
C ASN A 156 2.82 12.15 -28.59
N LEU A 157 2.18 12.69 -27.58
CA LEU A 157 1.29 13.85 -27.70
C LEU A 157 1.98 15.11 -28.29
N ARG A 158 3.30 15.21 -28.21
CA ARG A 158 4.05 16.33 -28.80
C ARG A 158 4.16 16.26 -30.32
N SER A 159 3.95 15.07 -30.90
CA SER A 159 3.99 14.85 -32.33
C SER A 159 2.61 14.92 -33.00
N LEU A 160 1.55 15.08 -32.24
CA LEU A 160 0.19 15.17 -32.75
C LEU A 160 -0.15 16.60 -33.17
N PRO A 161 -0.93 16.80 -34.24
CA PRO A 161 -1.48 18.11 -34.57
C PRO A 161 -2.31 18.69 -33.43
N TYR A 162 -2.26 20.00 -33.28
CA TYR A 162 -3.04 20.69 -32.27
C TYR A 162 -4.54 20.42 -32.45
N GLY A 163 -5.20 19.98 -31.38
CA GLY A 163 -6.64 19.66 -31.42
C GLY A 163 -6.96 18.19 -31.70
N THR A 164 -5.99 17.29 -31.77
CA THR A 164 -6.24 15.85 -31.90
C THR A 164 -6.84 15.29 -30.60
N ILE A 165 -8.01 14.66 -30.70
CA ILE A 165 -8.64 13.93 -29.58
C ILE A 165 -8.17 12.47 -29.65
N VAL A 166 -7.55 12.01 -28.57
CA VAL A 166 -7.17 10.61 -28.37
C VAL A 166 -8.27 9.95 -27.53
N SER A 167 -8.98 9.00 -28.11
CA SER A 167 -10.05 8.23 -27.46
C SER A 167 -9.52 6.90 -26.95
#